data_b821403a2ff8d7101e3c098abd7bf4be
#
_entry.id   b821403a2ff8d7101e3c098abd7bf4be
#
_cell.length_a   1.000
_cell.length_b   1.000
_cell.length_c   1.000
_cell.angle_alpha   90.00
_cell.angle_beta   90.00
_cell.angle_gamma   90.00
#
_symmetry.space_group_name_H-M   'P 1'
#
loop_
_entity.id
_entity.type
_entity.pdbx_description
1 polymer ?
#
loop_
_entity_poly.entity_id
_entity_poly.type
_entity_poly.pdbx_seq_one_letter_code
_entity_poly.pdbx_strand_id
1 'polypeptide(L)'
;MTRSFLAAVSVVGSLLLAGCGQSAGDSCEGGGFICQEDVLALECRGGVWREVPCRGPLGCRETDDAVRCDTSNNRAGDACASSAEGKGLCRSDGRAVLECRQGVLEETASCSACTVTGGQVTCRP
;
A
#
# COMPACT_ATOMS: atom_id res chain seq x y z
N MET A 1 -29.08 2.86 66.67
CA MET A 1 -29.45 3.42 65.35
C MET A 1 -28.25 3.38 64.43
N THR A 2 -28.18 2.37 63.61
CA THR A 2 -27.05 2.15 62.71
C THR A 2 -27.42 2.72 61.34
N ARG A 3 -26.73 3.75 60.89
CA ARG A 3 -26.90 4.29 59.55
C ARG A 3 -25.83 3.67 58.63
N SER A 4 -26.29 2.77 57.76
CA SER A 4 -25.45 2.22 56.68
C SER A 4 -25.35 3.24 55.56
N PHE A 5 -24.17 3.69 55.27
CA PHE A 5 -23.85 4.45 54.06
C PHE A 5 -23.46 3.47 52.95
N LEU A 6 -24.32 3.36 51.96
CA LEU A 6 -24.02 2.67 50.70
C LEU A 6 -23.18 3.63 49.85
N ALA A 7 -21.93 3.29 49.69
CA ALA A 7 -21.05 3.97 48.70
C ALA A 7 -21.33 3.36 47.35
N ALA A 8 -21.90 4.14 46.45
CA ALA A 8 -22.06 3.77 45.05
C ALA A 8 -20.70 4.03 44.36
N VAL A 9 -20.02 2.96 43.99
CA VAL A 9 -18.82 3.04 43.15
C VAL A 9 -19.27 3.11 41.70
N SER A 10 -19.21 4.32 41.11
CA SER A 10 -19.41 4.51 39.69
C SER A 10 -18.14 4.10 38.95
N VAL A 11 -18.16 2.94 38.33
CA VAL A 11 -17.12 2.52 37.40
C VAL A 11 -17.36 3.26 36.08
N VAL A 12 -16.60 4.33 35.87
CA VAL A 12 -16.52 4.99 34.56
C VAL A 12 -15.68 4.11 33.66
N GLY A 13 -16.34 3.30 32.87
CA GLY A 13 -15.69 2.52 31.81
C GLY A 13 -15.19 3.46 30.73
N SER A 14 -13.90 3.72 30.68
CA SER A 14 -13.26 4.39 29.55
C SER A 14 -13.31 3.46 28.35
N LEU A 15 -14.27 3.72 27.45
CA LEU A 15 -14.24 3.13 26.10
C LEU A 15 -13.02 3.73 25.38
N LEU A 16 -11.92 3.00 25.39
CA LEU A 16 -10.82 3.24 24.48
C LEU A 16 -11.34 2.91 23.08
N LEU A 17 -11.73 3.93 22.34
CA LEU A 17 -11.93 3.83 20.90
C LEU A 17 -10.54 3.57 20.31
N ALA A 18 -10.18 2.29 20.19
CA ALA A 18 -9.05 1.89 19.39
C ALA A 18 -9.35 2.34 17.96
N GLY A 19 -8.55 3.27 17.42
CA GLY A 19 -8.69 3.74 16.06
C GLY A 19 -8.67 2.54 15.11
N CYS A 20 -9.71 2.40 14.26
CA CYS A 20 -9.84 1.33 13.27
C CYS A 20 -8.93 1.59 12.07
N GLY A 21 -7.60 1.72 12.26
CA GLY A 21 -6.62 1.74 11.18
C GLY A 21 -6.15 0.32 10.87
N GLN A 22 -6.14 -0.06 9.59
CA GLN A 22 -5.51 -1.30 9.16
C GLN A 22 -4.00 -1.06 9.07
N SER A 23 -3.23 -2.07 9.44
CA SER A 23 -1.77 -2.04 9.37
C SER A 23 -1.25 -3.27 8.63
N ALA A 24 -0.05 -3.13 8.06
CA ALA A 24 0.64 -4.27 7.49
C ALA A 24 0.79 -5.40 8.53
N GLY A 25 0.50 -6.62 8.12
CA GLY A 25 0.51 -7.78 8.98
C GLY A 25 -0.83 -8.11 9.63
N ASP A 26 -1.78 -7.16 9.65
CA ASP A 26 -3.14 -7.44 10.12
C ASP A 26 -3.87 -8.39 9.17
N SER A 27 -4.81 -9.16 9.70
CA SER A 27 -5.65 -10.02 8.90
C SER A 27 -6.61 -9.22 8.04
N CYS A 28 -6.89 -9.72 6.85
CA CYS A 28 -7.84 -9.14 5.91
C CYS A 28 -8.61 -10.23 5.17
N GLU A 29 -9.71 -9.86 4.55
CA GLU A 29 -10.55 -10.76 3.78
C GLU A 29 -10.84 -10.23 2.38
N GLY A 30 -11.00 -11.14 1.43
CA GLY A 30 -11.57 -10.85 0.11
C GLY A 30 -10.65 -10.16 -0.89
N GLY A 31 -9.40 -9.94 -0.58
CA GLY A 31 -8.50 -9.18 -1.45
C GLY A 31 -8.81 -7.68 -1.42
N GLY A 32 -8.24 -6.93 -2.36
CA GLY A 32 -8.44 -5.48 -2.49
C GLY A 32 -7.34 -4.64 -1.89
N PHE A 33 -7.57 -3.33 -1.95
CA PHE A 33 -6.60 -2.32 -1.54
C PHE A 33 -7.24 -1.26 -0.68
N ILE A 34 -6.44 -0.69 0.22
CA ILE A 34 -6.76 0.53 0.95
C ILE A 34 -5.55 1.46 0.92
N CYS A 35 -5.75 2.77 1.07
CA CYS A 35 -4.64 3.69 1.36
C CYS A 35 -4.44 3.74 2.87
N GLN A 36 -3.25 3.40 3.33
CA GLN A 36 -2.87 3.57 4.73
C GLN A 36 -2.38 4.99 5.00
N GLU A 37 -1.62 5.52 4.07
CA GLU A 37 -1.04 6.87 4.09
C GLU A 37 -1.07 7.46 2.68
N ASP A 38 -0.75 8.74 2.55
CA ASP A 38 -0.73 9.44 1.27
C ASP A 38 0.21 8.81 0.22
N VAL A 39 1.21 8.08 0.67
CA VAL A 39 2.21 7.44 -0.20
C VAL A 39 2.31 5.93 -0.01
N LEU A 40 1.35 5.34 0.68
CA LEU A 40 1.37 3.92 1.02
C LEU A 40 -0.01 3.29 0.90
N ALA A 41 -0.10 2.28 0.04
CA ALA A 41 -1.26 1.40 -0.04
C ALA A 41 -1.03 0.12 0.75
N LEU A 42 -2.11 -0.52 1.17
CA LEU A 42 -2.11 -1.89 1.64
C LEU A 42 -2.89 -2.76 0.66
N GLU A 43 -2.32 -3.88 0.29
CA GLU A 43 -2.97 -4.93 -0.49
C GLU A 43 -3.31 -6.10 0.40
N CYS A 44 -4.55 -6.57 0.35
CA CYS A 44 -4.95 -7.80 1.01
C CYS A 44 -4.51 -8.99 0.16
N ARG A 45 -3.48 -9.69 0.61
CA ARG A 45 -2.91 -10.83 -0.11
C ARG A 45 -2.69 -12.00 0.85
N GLY A 46 -3.28 -13.13 0.52
CA GLY A 46 -3.16 -14.33 1.36
C GLY A 46 -3.72 -14.15 2.77
N GLY A 47 -4.76 -13.35 2.93
CA GLY A 47 -5.41 -13.08 4.20
C GLY A 47 -4.67 -12.08 5.12
N VAL A 48 -3.65 -11.39 4.61
CA VAL A 48 -2.83 -10.45 5.37
C VAL A 48 -2.62 -9.17 4.56
N TRP A 49 -2.68 -8.02 5.23
CA TRP A 49 -2.34 -6.73 4.62
C TRP A 49 -0.83 -6.61 4.38
N ARG A 50 -0.46 -6.27 3.15
CA ARG A 50 0.92 -6.05 2.72
C ARG A 50 1.09 -4.65 2.17
N GLU A 51 2.19 -4.00 2.54
CA GLU A 51 2.51 -2.66 2.05
C GLU A 51 2.85 -2.67 0.57
N VAL A 52 2.33 -1.67 -0.14
CA VAL A 52 2.69 -1.35 -1.52
C VAL A 52 2.98 0.16 -1.58
N PRO A 53 4.24 0.56 -1.76
CA PRO A 53 4.59 1.98 -1.85
C PRO A 53 3.98 2.64 -3.08
N CYS A 54 3.54 3.90 -2.91
CA CYS A 54 2.99 4.76 -3.95
C CYS A 54 3.82 6.05 -4.00
N ARG A 55 5.04 5.95 -4.51
CA ARG A 55 6.05 7.02 -4.42
C ARG A 55 5.90 8.11 -5.46
N GLY A 56 5.02 7.92 -6.43
CA GLY A 56 4.73 8.94 -7.44
C GLY A 56 4.05 10.17 -6.83
N PRO A 57 4.04 11.30 -7.55
CA PRO A 57 3.51 12.57 -7.04
C PRO A 57 2.02 12.53 -6.71
N LEU A 58 1.25 11.63 -7.30
CA LEU A 58 -0.17 11.46 -6.98
C LEU A 58 -0.42 10.58 -5.75
N GLY A 59 0.59 9.85 -5.27
CA GLY A 59 0.52 9.04 -4.07
C GLY A 59 -0.52 7.94 -4.11
N CYS A 60 -1.14 7.70 -2.96
CA CYS A 60 -2.26 6.77 -2.81
C CYS A 60 -3.56 7.54 -2.63
N ARG A 61 -4.56 7.22 -3.44
CA ARG A 61 -5.88 7.86 -3.40
C ARG A 61 -6.99 6.83 -3.43
N GLU A 62 -7.94 7.00 -2.56
CA GLU A 62 -9.20 6.26 -2.59
C GLU A 62 -10.27 7.08 -3.28
N THR A 63 -10.98 6.46 -4.20
CA THR A 63 -12.19 6.97 -4.82
C THR A 63 -13.34 6.02 -4.46
N ASP A 64 -14.59 6.38 -4.79
CA ASP A 64 -15.75 5.54 -4.49
C ASP A 64 -15.65 4.14 -5.11
N ASP A 65 -14.90 4.01 -6.21
CA ASP A 65 -14.84 2.77 -7.00
C ASP A 65 -13.49 2.05 -6.93
N ALA A 66 -12.42 2.73 -6.49
CA ALA A 66 -11.07 2.15 -6.58
C ALA A 66 -10.05 2.83 -5.68
N VAL A 67 -8.98 2.09 -5.40
CA VAL A 67 -7.73 2.64 -4.87
C VAL A 67 -6.76 2.84 -6.02
N ARG A 68 -6.16 4.01 -6.10
CA ARG A 68 -5.13 4.35 -7.09
C ARG A 68 -3.81 4.59 -6.39
N CYS A 69 -2.80 3.86 -6.80
CA CYS A 69 -1.44 3.96 -6.29
C CYS A 69 -0.52 4.42 -7.41
N ASP A 70 0.06 5.60 -7.27
CA ASP A 70 1.02 6.12 -8.23
C ASP A 70 2.41 5.54 -7.96
N THR A 71 2.81 4.58 -8.80
CA THR A 71 4.07 3.86 -8.68
C THR A 71 5.19 4.46 -9.52
N SER A 72 4.98 5.60 -10.18
CA SER A 72 5.91 6.18 -11.17
C SER A 72 7.31 6.49 -10.62
N ASN A 73 7.45 6.73 -9.31
CA ASN A 73 8.73 6.94 -8.64
C ASN A 73 9.15 5.75 -7.76
N ASN A 74 8.50 4.61 -7.90
CA ASN A 74 8.89 3.43 -7.16
C ASN A 74 10.27 2.94 -7.61
N ARG A 75 10.95 2.22 -6.74
CA ARG A 75 12.34 1.82 -6.87
C ARG A 75 12.49 0.32 -6.88
N ALA A 76 13.62 -0.15 -7.39
CA ALA A 76 14.01 -1.55 -7.19
C ALA A 76 14.02 -1.88 -5.69
N GLY A 77 13.47 -3.03 -5.34
CA GLY A 77 13.29 -3.46 -3.96
C GLY A 77 11.94 -3.09 -3.33
N ASP A 78 11.19 -2.17 -3.92
CA ASP A 78 9.82 -1.86 -3.46
C ASP A 78 8.89 -3.05 -3.73
N ALA A 79 7.97 -3.30 -2.81
CA ALA A 79 6.92 -4.27 -3.06
C ALA A 79 6.00 -3.77 -4.17
N CYS A 80 5.51 -4.68 -4.98
CA CYS A 80 4.54 -4.41 -6.03
C CYS A 80 3.28 -5.25 -5.83
N ALA A 81 2.16 -4.75 -6.34
CA ALA A 81 0.87 -5.44 -6.23
C ALA A 81 0.88 -6.77 -7.00
N SER A 82 0.08 -7.73 -6.55
CA SER A 82 -0.08 -9.01 -7.25
C SER A 82 -0.58 -8.83 -8.69
N SER A 83 -1.42 -7.82 -8.92
CA SER A 83 -1.90 -7.46 -10.26
C SER A 83 -0.82 -6.88 -11.18
N ALA A 84 0.31 -6.45 -10.62
CA ALA A 84 1.45 -5.93 -11.37
C ALA A 84 2.47 -7.02 -11.73
N GLU A 85 2.31 -8.24 -11.24
CA GLU A 85 3.25 -9.34 -11.50
C GLU A 85 3.52 -9.50 -12.99
N GLY A 86 4.79 -9.54 -13.38
CA GLY A 86 5.23 -9.62 -14.75
C GLY A 86 5.13 -8.33 -15.57
N LYS A 87 4.60 -7.25 -14.98
CA LYS A 87 4.49 -5.94 -15.64
C LYS A 87 5.70 -5.07 -15.32
N GLY A 88 6.07 -4.24 -16.29
CA GLY A 88 7.20 -3.34 -16.19
C GLY A 88 6.78 -1.88 -16.01
N LEU A 89 7.71 -1.10 -15.48
CA LEU A 89 7.66 0.35 -15.44
C LEU A 89 9.07 0.92 -15.63
N CYS A 90 9.16 2.17 -15.98
CA CYS A 90 10.45 2.84 -16.06
C CYS A 90 10.91 3.30 -14.67
N ARG A 91 12.20 3.13 -14.39
CA ARG A 91 12.81 3.81 -13.25
C ARG A 91 12.66 5.32 -13.43
N SER A 92 12.52 6.07 -12.34
CA SER A 92 12.18 7.50 -12.37
C SER A 92 13.15 8.37 -13.17
N ASP A 93 14.42 7.95 -13.30
CA ASP A 93 15.42 8.64 -14.12
C ASP A 93 15.34 8.30 -15.62
N GLY A 94 14.45 7.39 -16.02
CA GLY A 94 14.30 6.94 -17.40
C GLY A 94 15.47 6.09 -17.93
N ARG A 95 16.32 5.57 -17.06
CA ARG A 95 17.54 4.85 -17.44
C ARG A 95 17.48 3.35 -17.23
N ALA A 96 16.37 2.84 -16.76
CA ALA A 96 16.19 1.41 -16.52
C ALA A 96 14.71 1.01 -16.56
N VAL A 97 14.50 -0.27 -16.81
CA VAL A 97 13.19 -0.93 -16.65
C VAL A 97 13.17 -1.63 -15.29
N LEU A 98 12.08 -1.43 -14.56
CA LEU A 98 11.74 -2.20 -13.37
C LEU A 98 10.60 -3.15 -13.74
N GLU A 99 10.66 -4.39 -13.28
CA GLU A 99 9.61 -5.38 -13.49
C GLU A 99 9.18 -5.97 -12.15
N CYS A 100 7.88 -6.15 -11.96
CA CYS A 100 7.35 -6.80 -10.77
C CYS A 100 7.55 -8.32 -10.88
N ARG A 101 8.40 -8.86 -10.03
CA ARG A 101 8.71 -10.28 -9.95
C ARG A 101 8.60 -10.79 -8.53
N GLN A 102 7.75 -11.77 -8.31
CA GLN A 102 7.52 -12.34 -6.99
C GLN A 102 7.17 -11.28 -5.94
N GLY A 103 6.38 -10.29 -6.33
CA GLY A 103 5.91 -9.24 -5.45
C GLY A 103 6.91 -8.12 -5.16
N VAL A 104 8.04 -8.08 -5.86
CA VAL A 104 9.10 -7.07 -5.68
C VAL A 104 9.51 -6.50 -7.03
N LEU A 105 9.75 -5.18 -7.07
CA LEU A 105 10.30 -4.55 -8.27
C LEU A 105 11.78 -4.86 -8.40
N GLU A 106 12.15 -5.42 -9.55
CA GLU A 106 13.53 -5.73 -9.91
C GLU A 106 13.94 -4.97 -11.16
N GLU A 107 15.18 -4.48 -11.21
CA GLU A 107 15.73 -3.88 -12.40
C GLU A 107 16.10 -4.98 -13.41
N THR A 108 15.50 -4.94 -14.60
CA THR A 108 15.67 -5.98 -15.61
C THR A 108 16.42 -5.53 -16.85
N ALA A 109 16.54 -4.23 -17.08
CA ALA A 109 17.26 -3.70 -18.23
C ALA A 109 17.75 -2.29 -17.96
N SER A 110 18.94 -1.97 -18.46
CA SER A 110 19.45 -0.61 -18.53
C SER A 110 19.12 0.01 -19.87
N CYS A 111 18.74 1.27 -19.88
CA CYS A 111 18.30 2.00 -21.07
C CYS A 111 19.04 3.33 -21.21
N SER A 112 19.21 3.79 -22.44
CA SER A 112 19.52 5.21 -22.69
C SER A 112 18.28 6.07 -22.51
N ALA A 113 17.09 5.51 -22.83
CA ALA A 113 15.80 6.12 -22.57
C ALA A 113 14.75 5.03 -22.37
N CYS A 114 13.96 5.17 -21.32
CA CYS A 114 12.83 4.32 -21.00
C CYS A 114 11.53 5.13 -21.03
N THR A 115 10.54 4.64 -21.77
CA THR A 115 9.22 5.29 -21.89
C THR A 115 8.11 4.28 -21.71
N VAL A 116 6.99 4.73 -21.18
CA VAL A 116 5.76 3.93 -21.05
C VAL A 116 4.67 4.57 -21.90
N THR A 117 4.11 3.81 -22.81
CA THR A 117 3.01 4.26 -23.67
C THR A 117 1.95 3.17 -23.75
N GLY A 118 0.71 3.50 -23.36
CA GLY A 118 -0.39 2.54 -23.40
C GLY A 118 -0.14 1.27 -22.57
N GLY A 119 0.55 1.40 -21.45
CA GLY A 119 0.90 0.27 -20.58
C GLY A 119 2.10 -0.55 -21.07
N GLN A 120 2.69 -0.19 -22.21
CA GLN A 120 3.91 -0.84 -22.72
C GLN A 120 5.16 -0.05 -22.38
N VAL A 121 6.17 -0.76 -21.91
CA VAL A 121 7.50 -0.21 -21.62
C VAL A 121 8.40 -0.39 -22.83
N THR A 122 9.03 0.70 -23.26
CA THR A 122 10.03 0.71 -24.32
C THR A 122 11.36 1.14 -23.74
N CYS A 123 12.39 0.30 -23.93
CA CYS A 123 13.75 0.55 -23.47
C CYS A 123 14.66 0.69 -24.69
N ARG A 124 15.25 1.86 -24.87
CA ARG A 124 16.29 2.05 -25.88
C ARG A 124 17.64 1.63 -25.32
N PRO A 125 18.39 0.82 -26.03
CA PRO A 125 19.71 0.38 -25.57
C PRO A 125 20.76 1.51 -25.52
#